data_87cc4e2ca5aa416bb95d690a75849e36
#
_entry.id   87cc4e2ca5aa416bb95d690a75849e36
#
_cell.length_a   1.000
_cell.length_b   1.000
_cell.length_c   1.000
_cell.angle_alpha   90.00
_cell.angle_beta   90.00
_cell.angle_gamma   90.00
#
_symmetry.space_group_name_H-M   'P 1'
#
loop_
_entity.id
_entity.type
_entity.pdbx_description
1 polymer ?
#
loop_
_entity_poly.entity_id
_entity_poly.type
_entity_poly.pdbx_seq_one_letter_code
_entity_poly.pdbx_strand_id
1 'polypeptide(L)'
;MFNFFKKDKSDQIEKGSTLKQRLAKSRQKLGSGLSSLLLGKKVIDEDLLDELEMLLITADIGINTTDKVLESVRQNASRKVLKDSDSLYAFLKEALTKLLIEDNQLNTDTNETFVILVVGINGAGKTTTIGKLAKSFQNQ
;
A
#
# COMPACT_ATOMS: atom_id res chain seq x y z
N MET A 1 -26.07 31.73 -41.01
CA MET A 1 -25.96 30.27 -41.04
C MET A 1 -24.73 29.88 -40.26
N PHE A 2 -24.93 29.59 -38.97
CA PHE A 2 -23.81 29.37 -38.03
C PHE A 2 -23.43 27.91 -38.03
N ASN A 3 -22.19 27.61 -38.45
CA ASN A 3 -21.61 26.28 -38.44
C ASN A 3 -20.81 26.15 -37.15
N PHE A 4 -21.45 25.64 -36.06
CA PHE A 4 -20.87 25.56 -34.71
C PHE A 4 -20.76 24.11 -34.28
N PHE A 5 -20.08 23.27 -35.06
CA PHE A 5 -19.60 21.94 -34.60
C PHE A 5 -18.26 21.64 -35.22
N LYS A 6 -17.23 22.40 -34.78
CA LYS A 6 -15.88 21.92 -34.90
C LYS A 6 -15.64 20.98 -33.71
N LYS A 7 -15.74 19.71 -33.98
CA LYS A 7 -15.42 18.62 -33.08
C LYS A 7 -13.94 18.70 -32.72
N ASP A 8 -13.61 19.30 -31.59
CA ASP A 8 -12.27 19.26 -31.06
C ASP A 8 -11.92 17.81 -30.69
N LYS A 9 -10.99 17.27 -31.48
CA LYS A 9 -10.30 16.01 -31.21
C LYS A 9 -9.25 16.27 -30.12
N SER A 10 -9.65 16.31 -28.88
CA SER A 10 -8.74 16.34 -27.72
C SER A 10 -9.19 15.46 -26.57
N ASP A 11 -10.04 14.49 -26.81
CA ASP A 11 -10.18 13.36 -25.89
C ASP A 11 -9.16 12.26 -26.23
N GLN A 12 -7.87 12.60 -26.16
CA GLN A 12 -6.89 11.62 -25.76
C GLN A 12 -7.18 11.31 -24.30
N ILE A 13 -8.02 10.30 -24.08
CA ILE A 13 -8.08 9.59 -22.81
C ILE A 13 -6.63 9.21 -22.51
N GLU A 14 -5.98 9.99 -21.62
CA GLU A 14 -4.70 9.60 -21.03
C GLU A 14 -4.90 8.17 -20.56
N LYS A 15 -4.21 7.22 -21.20
CA LYS A 15 -4.16 5.83 -20.75
C LYS A 15 -3.74 5.89 -19.31
N GLY A 16 -4.71 5.79 -18.39
CA GLY A 16 -4.50 6.00 -16.98
C GLY A 16 -3.32 5.18 -16.52
N SER A 17 -2.33 5.86 -15.93
CA SER A 17 -1.14 5.20 -15.39
C SER A 17 -1.58 4.02 -14.52
N THR A 18 -1.00 2.86 -14.74
CA THR A 18 -1.34 1.66 -13.95
C THR A 18 -1.10 1.94 -12.47
N LEU A 19 -1.82 1.27 -11.56
CA LEU A 19 -1.59 1.40 -10.11
C LEU A 19 -0.11 1.23 -9.74
N LYS A 20 0.57 0.30 -10.42
CA LYS A 20 2.02 0.08 -10.28
C LYS A 20 2.85 1.33 -10.58
N GLN A 21 2.51 2.08 -11.63
CA GLN A 21 3.19 3.34 -11.99
C GLN A 21 2.90 4.45 -10.98
N ARG A 22 1.67 4.55 -10.48
CA ARG A 22 1.29 5.55 -9.46
C ARG A 22 1.99 5.31 -8.13
N LEU A 23 2.18 4.06 -7.75
CA LEU A 23 2.88 3.65 -6.54
C LEU A 23 4.41 3.56 -6.70
N ALA A 24 4.96 3.84 -7.89
CA ALA A 24 6.39 3.70 -8.16
C ALA A 24 7.26 4.51 -7.18
N LYS A 25 6.88 5.75 -6.86
CA LYS A 25 7.63 6.61 -5.94
C LYS A 25 7.64 6.07 -4.50
N SER A 26 6.49 5.66 -3.98
CA SER A 26 6.38 5.09 -2.62
C SER A 26 7.11 3.76 -2.53
N ARG A 27 6.94 2.91 -3.54
CA ARG A 27 7.64 1.63 -3.66
C ARG A 27 9.16 1.80 -3.73
N GLN A 28 9.63 2.80 -4.48
CA GLN A 28 11.06 3.08 -4.60
C GLN A 28 11.63 3.56 -3.27
N LYS A 29 10.95 4.47 -2.56
CA LYS A 29 11.41 4.98 -1.26
C LYS A 29 11.56 3.86 -0.22
N LEU A 30 10.52 3.07 0.01
CA LEU A 30 10.56 1.99 0.97
C LEU A 30 11.51 0.88 0.55
N GLY A 31 11.45 0.45 -0.72
CA GLY A 31 12.27 -0.65 -1.23
C GLY A 31 13.75 -0.30 -1.30
N SER A 32 14.11 0.90 -1.76
CA SER A 32 15.52 1.35 -1.77
C SER A 32 16.04 1.60 -0.36
N GLY A 33 15.22 2.17 0.53
CA GLY A 33 15.58 2.37 1.93
C GLY A 33 15.90 1.05 2.61
N LEU A 34 15.01 0.06 2.48
CA LEU A 34 15.22 -1.27 3.05
C LEU A 34 16.42 -1.99 2.44
N SER A 35 16.60 -1.91 1.10
CA SER A 35 17.76 -2.50 0.44
C SER A 35 19.06 -1.85 0.88
N SER A 36 19.09 -0.51 1.01
CA SER A 36 20.28 0.21 1.48
C SER A 36 20.61 -0.11 2.93
N LEU A 37 19.61 -0.22 3.79
CA LEU A 37 19.74 -0.58 5.19
C LEU A 37 20.36 -1.98 5.35
N LEU A 38 19.91 -2.92 4.54
CA LEU A 38 20.35 -4.33 4.62
C LEU A 38 21.63 -4.61 3.85
N LEU A 39 22.07 -3.70 2.98
CA LEU A 39 23.25 -3.91 2.14
C LEU A 39 24.52 -4.03 2.99
N GLY A 40 25.16 -5.21 2.92
CA GLY A 40 26.43 -5.47 3.63
C GLY A 40 26.31 -5.77 5.13
N LYS A 41 25.14 -5.67 5.72
CA LYS A 41 24.89 -6.06 7.12
C LYS A 41 24.70 -7.58 7.20
N LYS A 42 25.61 -8.25 7.96
CA LYS A 42 25.59 -9.71 8.16
C LYS A 42 24.95 -10.12 9.49
N VAL A 43 24.78 -9.18 10.41
CA VAL A 43 24.28 -9.42 11.76
C VAL A 43 23.04 -8.58 11.97
N ILE A 44 22.04 -9.17 12.59
CA ILE A 44 20.81 -8.48 13.01
C ILE A 44 21.04 -8.07 14.48
N ASP A 45 21.49 -6.84 14.66
CA ASP A 45 21.74 -6.20 15.93
C ASP A 45 20.71 -5.12 16.26
N GLU A 46 20.77 -4.54 17.46
CA GLU A 46 19.84 -3.49 17.87
C GLU A 46 19.98 -2.22 17.01
N ASP A 47 21.20 -1.88 16.57
CA ASP A 47 21.42 -0.72 15.70
C ASP A 47 20.65 -0.87 14.37
N LEU A 48 20.65 -2.08 13.80
CA LEU A 48 19.86 -2.39 12.59
C LEU A 48 18.36 -2.31 12.86
N LEU A 49 17.91 -2.73 14.04
CA LEU A 49 16.50 -2.67 14.40
C LEU A 49 16.02 -1.23 14.61
N ASP A 50 16.85 -0.37 15.20
CA ASP A 50 16.56 1.06 15.37
C ASP A 50 16.49 1.77 14.01
N GLU A 51 17.43 1.48 13.10
CA GLU A 51 17.38 2.01 11.73
C GLU A 51 16.15 1.52 10.97
N LEU A 52 15.75 0.26 11.18
CA LEU A 52 14.54 -0.32 10.58
C LEU A 52 13.28 0.35 11.14
N GLU A 53 13.21 0.59 12.44
CA GLU A 53 12.12 1.33 13.08
C GLU A 53 11.94 2.70 12.44
N MET A 54 13.02 3.47 12.34
CA MET A 54 13.02 4.79 11.73
C MET A 54 12.55 4.74 10.26
N LEU A 55 12.99 3.74 9.51
CA LEU A 55 12.57 3.54 8.12
C LEU A 55 11.07 3.27 8.01
N LEU A 56 10.53 2.39 8.85
CA LEU A 56 9.11 2.02 8.84
C LEU A 56 8.23 3.21 9.24
N ILE A 57 8.61 3.96 10.27
CA ILE A 57 7.89 5.17 10.71
C ILE A 57 7.95 6.25 9.62
N THR A 58 9.10 6.47 8.99
CA THR A 58 9.27 7.44 7.91
C THR A 58 8.47 7.04 6.65
N ALA A 59 8.21 5.76 6.47
CA ALA A 59 7.34 5.23 5.42
C ALA A 59 5.84 5.31 5.76
N ASP A 60 5.48 6.02 6.85
CA ASP A 60 4.10 6.20 7.34
C ASP A 60 3.44 4.88 7.80
N ILE A 61 4.24 3.93 8.24
CA ILE A 61 3.75 2.74 8.94
C ILE A 61 3.55 3.14 10.41
N GLY A 62 2.33 3.05 10.90
CA GLY A 62 1.97 3.50 12.25
C GLY A 62 2.81 2.82 13.34
N ILE A 63 3.09 3.53 14.43
CA ILE A 63 3.95 3.09 15.54
C ILE A 63 3.56 1.69 16.04
N ASN A 64 2.29 1.47 16.36
CA ASN A 64 1.82 0.17 16.85
C ASN A 64 2.07 -0.98 15.88
N THR A 65 2.06 -0.72 14.57
CA THR A 65 2.35 -1.72 13.55
C THR A 65 3.85 -1.98 13.47
N THR A 66 4.65 -0.92 13.52
CA THR A 66 6.11 -0.98 13.56
C THR A 66 6.58 -1.81 14.75
N ASP A 67 6.09 -1.52 15.97
CA ASP A 67 6.42 -2.26 17.19
C ASP A 67 6.14 -3.75 17.06
N LYS A 68 4.96 -4.13 16.53
CA LYS A 68 4.60 -5.54 16.31
C LYS A 68 5.54 -6.24 15.33
N VAL A 69 5.94 -5.54 14.26
CA VAL A 69 6.88 -6.09 13.27
C VAL A 69 8.25 -6.27 13.90
N LEU A 70 8.77 -5.26 14.62
CA LEU A 70 10.08 -5.31 15.26
C LEU A 70 10.14 -6.38 16.36
N GLU A 71 9.11 -6.49 17.18
CA GLU A 71 9.02 -7.54 18.20
C GLU A 71 9.09 -8.93 17.55
N SER A 72 8.37 -9.12 16.44
CA SER A 72 8.41 -10.36 15.68
C SER A 72 9.81 -10.64 15.09
N VAL A 73 10.51 -9.59 14.63
CA VAL A 73 11.91 -9.71 14.16
C VAL A 73 12.82 -10.12 15.30
N ARG A 74 12.76 -9.45 16.47
CA ARG A 74 13.57 -9.79 17.66
C ARG A 74 13.39 -11.24 18.08
N GLN A 75 12.13 -11.71 18.13
CA GLN A 75 11.83 -13.09 18.50
C GLN A 75 12.42 -14.11 17.51
N ASN A 76 12.37 -13.82 16.21
CA ASN A 76 12.89 -14.75 15.19
C ASN A 76 14.42 -14.66 15.06
N ALA A 77 15.02 -13.50 15.29
CA ALA A 77 16.47 -13.33 15.37
C ALA A 77 17.05 -14.12 16.57
N SER A 78 16.44 -14.00 17.77
CA SER A 78 16.85 -14.73 18.96
C SER A 78 16.78 -16.25 18.81
N ARG A 79 15.84 -16.75 18.02
CA ARG A 79 15.70 -18.17 17.69
C ARG A 79 16.64 -18.64 16.57
N LYS A 80 17.51 -17.77 16.06
CA LYS A 80 18.41 -18.02 14.93
C LYS A 80 17.69 -18.43 13.64
N VAL A 81 16.44 -18.04 13.48
CA VAL A 81 15.67 -18.24 12.24
C VAL A 81 16.09 -17.22 11.19
N LEU A 82 16.32 -15.97 11.63
CA LEU A 82 16.84 -14.90 10.79
C LEU A 82 18.37 -14.87 10.94
N LYS A 83 19.10 -15.29 9.90
CA LYS A 83 20.54 -15.45 9.94
C LYS A 83 21.30 -14.33 9.24
N ASP A 84 20.64 -13.68 8.30
CA ASP A 84 21.24 -12.70 7.40
C ASP A 84 20.20 -11.68 6.89
N SER A 85 20.68 -10.71 6.14
CA SER A 85 19.86 -9.64 5.56
C SER A 85 18.79 -10.16 4.61
N ASP A 86 19.07 -11.24 3.88
CA ASP A 86 18.12 -11.79 2.90
C ASP A 86 16.94 -12.47 3.61
N SER A 87 17.22 -13.23 4.67
CA SER A 87 16.17 -13.83 5.51
C SER A 87 15.34 -12.78 6.22
N LEU A 88 15.97 -11.70 6.71
CA LEU A 88 15.26 -10.56 7.30
C LEU A 88 14.38 -9.85 6.28
N TYR A 89 14.86 -9.60 5.07
CA TYR A 89 14.07 -8.99 4.01
C TYR A 89 12.83 -9.83 3.65
N ALA A 90 13.02 -11.14 3.46
CA ALA A 90 11.92 -12.06 3.16
C ALA A 90 10.89 -12.10 4.29
N PHE A 91 11.36 -12.14 5.54
CA PHE A 91 10.51 -12.11 6.73
C PHE A 91 9.70 -10.82 6.83
N LEU A 92 10.33 -9.66 6.68
CA LEU A 92 9.65 -8.36 6.71
C LEU A 92 8.59 -8.25 5.62
N LYS A 93 8.91 -8.69 4.41
CA LYS A 93 7.94 -8.73 3.31
C LYS A 93 6.72 -9.58 3.65
N GLU A 94 6.94 -10.75 4.23
CA GLU A 94 5.85 -11.65 4.64
C GLU A 94 5.04 -11.05 5.78
N ALA A 95 5.69 -10.52 6.82
CA ALA A 95 5.04 -9.91 7.96
C ALA A 95 4.16 -8.72 7.55
N LEU A 96 4.68 -7.81 6.74
CA LEU A 96 3.93 -6.66 6.22
C LEU A 96 2.79 -7.10 5.29
N THR A 97 2.99 -8.15 4.50
CA THR A 97 1.93 -8.69 3.63
C THR A 97 0.79 -9.27 4.44
N LYS A 98 1.09 -10.01 5.51
CA LYS A 98 0.07 -10.58 6.42
C LYS A 98 -0.79 -9.52 7.08
N LEU A 99 -0.25 -8.35 7.36
CA LEU A 99 -1.00 -7.23 7.93
C LEU A 99 -2.02 -6.62 6.95
N LEU A 100 -1.84 -6.84 5.65
CA LEU A 100 -2.73 -6.35 4.59
C LEU A 100 -3.77 -7.38 4.14
N ILE A 101 -3.61 -8.65 4.56
CA ILE A 101 -4.53 -9.74 4.21
C ILE A 101 -5.61 -9.80 5.28
N GLU A 102 -6.56 -8.89 5.21
CA GLU A 102 -7.89 -9.05 5.80
C GLU A 102 -8.89 -9.18 4.65
N ASP A 103 -9.91 -9.99 4.87
CA ASP A 103 -11.02 -10.12 3.92
C ASP A 103 -11.86 -8.84 3.94
N ASN A 104 -11.43 -7.87 3.15
CA ASN A 104 -12.06 -6.56 3.04
C ASN A 104 -13.19 -6.55 2.00
N GLN A 105 -13.86 -7.68 1.78
CA GLN A 105 -15.00 -7.73 0.88
C GLN A 105 -16.19 -7.04 1.53
N LEU A 106 -16.80 -6.12 0.78
CA LEU A 106 -18.09 -5.56 1.16
C LEU A 106 -19.14 -6.66 1.06
N ASN A 107 -19.58 -7.17 2.20
CA ASN A 107 -20.74 -8.06 2.22
C ASN A 107 -22.01 -7.24 2.02
N THR A 108 -22.53 -7.26 0.81
CA THR A 108 -23.76 -6.57 0.40
C THR A 108 -24.97 -7.49 0.34
N ASP A 109 -24.79 -8.78 0.66
CA ASP A 109 -25.85 -9.78 0.70
C ASP A 109 -26.75 -9.58 1.95
N THR A 110 -27.49 -8.49 1.94
CA THR A 110 -28.50 -8.20 2.95
C THR A 110 -29.88 -8.14 2.28
N ASN A 111 -30.90 -8.65 2.98
CA ASN A 111 -32.30 -8.51 2.53
C ASN A 111 -32.83 -7.06 2.63
N GLU A 112 -31.98 -6.14 3.06
CA GLU A 112 -32.30 -4.74 3.30
C GLU A 112 -31.48 -3.83 2.36
N THR A 113 -31.89 -2.56 2.26
CA THR A 113 -31.15 -1.57 1.47
C THR A 113 -29.77 -1.33 2.09
N PHE A 114 -28.70 -1.63 1.34
CA PHE A 114 -27.34 -1.38 1.76
C PHE A 114 -26.91 0.05 1.42
N VAL A 115 -26.53 0.84 2.43
CA VAL A 115 -26.16 2.25 2.27
C VAL A 115 -24.66 2.45 2.48
N ILE A 116 -23.98 2.99 1.47
CA ILE A 116 -22.56 3.34 1.54
C ILE A 116 -22.41 4.86 1.61
N LEU A 117 -21.89 5.38 2.71
CA LEU A 117 -21.54 6.78 2.87
C LEU A 117 -20.07 7.02 2.50
N VAL A 118 -19.82 7.81 1.44
CA VAL A 118 -18.48 8.17 1.00
C VAL A 118 -18.11 9.56 1.49
N VAL A 119 -17.13 9.66 2.39
CA VAL A 119 -16.67 10.91 3.00
C VAL A 119 -15.24 11.26 2.56
N GLY A 120 -14.90 12.54 2.61
CA GLY A 120 -13.55 13.03 2.28
C GLY A 120 -13.54 14.51 1.93
N ILE A 121 -12.34 15.10 1.87
CA ILE A 121 -12.14 16.50 1.48
C ILE A 121 -12.42 16.73 -0.01
N ASN A 122 -12.55 17.99 -0.42
CA ASN A 122 -12.74 18.33 -1.84
C ASN A 122 -11.53 17.90 -2.67
N GLY A 123 -11.78 17.35 -3.86
CA GLY A 123 -10.73 16.83 -4.73
C GLY A 123 -10.19 15.43 -4.36
N ALA A 124 -10.61 14.81 -3.25
CA ALA A 124 -10.15 13.49 -2.83
C ALA A 124 -10.60 12.31 -3.72
N GLY A 125 -11.38 12.57 -4.76
CA GLY A 125 -11.84 11.54 -5.69
C GLY A 125 -13.11 10.81 -5.28
N LYS A 126 -13.91 11.36 -4.36
CA LYS A 126 -15.19 10.77 -3.90
C LYS A 126 -16.12 10.39 -5.05
N THR A 127 -16.45 11.35 -5.91
CA THR A 127 -17.35 11.15 -7.07
C THR A 127 -16.81 10.09 -8.03
N THR A 128 -15.50 10.09 -8.28
CA THR A 128 -14.84 9.08 -9.12
C THR A 128 -14.95 7.68 -8.50
N THR A 129 -14.76 7.58 -7.18
CA THR A 129 -14.88 6.32 -6.45
C THR A 129 -16.32 5.80 -6.46
N ILE A 130 -17.30 6.67 -6.21
CA ILE A 130 -18.74 6.32 -6.28
C ILE A 130 -19.08 5.78 -7.67
N GLY A 131 -18.65 6.46 -8.75
CA GLY A 131 -18.91 6.00 -10.11
C GLY A 131 -18.29 4.62 -10.42
N LYS A 132 -17.09 4.36 -9.91
CA LYS A 132 -16.44 3.05 -10.07
C LYS A 132 -17.13 1.94 -9.26
N LEU A 133 -17.52 2.23 -8.02
CA LEU A 133 -18.29 1.30 -7.19
C LEU A 133 -19.64 0.97 -7.81
N ALA A 134 -20.40 1.99 -8.23
CA ALA A 134 -21.69 1.78 -8.89
C ALA A 134 -21.54 0.90 -10.14
N LYS A 135 -20.49 1.14 -10.94
CA LYS A 135 -20.21 0.30 -12.12
C LYS A 135 -19.81 -1.12 -11.76
N SER A 136 -19.08 -1.30 -10.66
CA SER A 136 -18.70 -2.63 -10.15
C SER A 136 -19.93 -3.44 -9.73
N PHE A 137 -20.84 -2.84 -8.95
CA PHE A 137 -22.08 -3.48 -8.51
C PHE A 137 -23.09 -3.72 -9.66
N GLN A 138 -23.10 -2.85 -10.67
CA GLN A 138 -23.94 -3.07 -11.85
C GLN A 138 -23.53 -4.32 -12.66
N ASN A 139 -22.27 -4.73 -12.59
CA ASN A 139 -21.72 -5.85 -13.34
C ASN A 139 -21.77 -7.18 -12.56
N GLN A 140 -22.20 -7.19 -11.31
CA GLN A 140 -22.48 -8.36 -10.48
C GLN A 140 -23.92 -8.80 -10.63
#